data_339b2935b597ad601465de2cb5b3aba0
#
_entry.id   339b2935b597ad601465de2cb5b3aba0
#
_cell.length_a   1.000
_cell.length_b   1.000
_cell.length_c   1.000
_cell.angle_alpha   90.00
_cell.angle_beta   90.00
_cell.angle_gamma   90.00
#
_symmetry.space_group_name_H-M   'P 1'
#
loop_
_entity.id
_entity.type
_entity.pdbx_description
1 polymer ?
#
loop_
_entity_poly.entity_id
_entity_poly.type
_entity_poly.pdbx_seq_one_letter_code
_entity_poly.pdbx_strand_id
1 'polypeptide(L)'
;MIRHGRASAGWDTALDPDLDDLGRAQSQEVADQLQSLQLSNIITSPLSRCQQTAEPLASMWNLSPRVCTEVSEIPSPHGVAMSDRIVWLRNAMQGTWSDLGQEYVSYRDQITDFVRNIQTDTVIFSHFIAINAVVGGVLGDDRLVILSLDNCSVTIFERDATGNLSLVQGGHEADTLIR
;
A
#
# COMPACT_ATOMS: atom_id res chain seq x y z
N MET A 1 -2.72 -1.89 -7.23
CA MET A 1 -2.16 -1.14 -6.09
C MET A 1 -0.65 -1.20 -6.15
N ILE A 2 0.04 -0.13 -5.76
CA ILE A 2 1.49 0.00 -5.84
C ILE A 2 2.01 0.36 -4.45
N ARG A 3 2.99 -0.41 -3.94
CA ARG A 3 3.71 -0.05 -2.72
C ARG A 3 4.60 1.17 -2.99
N HIS A 4 4.68 2.12 -2.06
CA HIS A 4 5.57 3.28 -2.19
C HIS A 4 7.04 2.87 -2.42
N GLY A 5 7.83 3.73 -3.04
CA GLY A 5 9.27 3.60 -3.21
C GLY A 5 10.01 3.62 -1.86
N ARG A 6 11.31 3.32 -1.87
CA ARG A 6 12.10 3.27 -0.63
C ARG A 6 12.08 4.62 0.09
N ALA A 7 11.67 4.60 1.36
CA ALA A 7 11.67 5.79 2.22
C ALA A 7 13.06 6.07 2.79
N SER A 8 13.36 7.35 3.05
CA SER A 8 14.63 7.83 3.61
C SER A 8 14.85 7.47 5.07
N ALA A 9 13.77 7.09 5.77
CA ALA A 9 13.80 6.73 7.18
C ALA A 9 12.82 5.60 7.51
N GLY A 10 13.05 4.93 8.63
CA GLY A 10 12.19 3.86 9.13
C GLY A 10 10.94 4.37 9.86
N TRP A 11 10.02 3.46 10.09
CA TRP A 11 8.76 3.72 10.79
C TRP A 11 8.94 4.04 12.29
N ASP A 12 10.11 3.68 12.82
CA ASP A 12 10.55 3.94 14.18
C ASP A 12 11.31 5.27 14.37
N THR A 13 11.67 5.93 13.26
CA THR A 13 12.50 7.14 13.29
C THR A 13 11.81 8.37 12.72
N ALA A 14 10.84 8.21 11.82
CA ALA A 14 10.07 9.31 11.26
C ALA A 14 8.61 8.92 11.04
N LEU A 15 7.70 9.88 11.30
CA LEU A 15 6.25 9.66 11.08
C LEU A 15 5.91 9.62 9.60
N ASP A 16 6.49 10.51 8.82
CA ASP A 16 6.20 10.66 7.39
C ASP A 16 7.48 10.99 6.62
N PRO A 17 8.38 10.01 6.46
CA PRO A 17 9.61 10.21 5.71
C PRO A 17 9.34 10.32 4.19
N ASP A 18 10.12 11.18 3.54
CA ASP A 18 10.20 11.28 2.09
C ASP A 18 10.84 10.03 1.46
N LEU A 19 10.78 9.92 0.14
CA LEU A 19 11.59 8.95 -0.59
C LEU A 19 13.07 9.33 -0.52
N ASP A 20 13.94 8.33 -0.46
CA ASP A 20 15.36 8.52 -0.74
C ASP A 20 15.65 8.47 -2.27
N ASP A 21 16.91 8.60 -2.66
CA ASP A 21 17.29 8.64 -4.08
C ASP A 21 16.92 7.33 -4.81
N LEU A 22 17.05 6.17 -4.14
CA LEU A 22 16.63 4.90 -4.72
C LEU A 22 15.11 4.85 -4.85
N GLY A 23 14.37 5.30 -3.84
CA GLY A 23 12.91 5.36 -3.90
C GLY A 23 12.40 6.26 -5.04
N ARG A 24 13.08 7.37 -5.31
CA ARG A 24 12.78 8.24 -6.46
C ARG A 24 13.06 7.55 -7.79
N ALA A 25 14.17 6.83 -7.91
CA ALA A 25 14.48 6.02 -9.10
C ALA A 25 13.44 4.91 -9.31
N GLN A 26 13.06 4.19 -8.25
CA GLN A 26 12.00 3.17 -8.29
C GLN A 26 10.64 3.75 -8.72
N SER A 27 10.32 4.98 -8.25
CA SER A 27 9.09 5.68 -8.63
C SER A 27 9.06 6.02 -10.12
N GLN A 28 10.19 6.48 -10.67
CA GLN A 28 10.31 6.74 -12.10
C GLN A 28 10.19 5.46 -12.92
N GLU A 29 10.85 4.38 -12.50
CA GLU A 29 10.80 3.09 -13.20
C GLU A 29 9.37 2.53 -13.26
N VAL A 30 8.62 2.52 -12.16
CA VAL A 30 7.23 2.03 -12.18
C VAL A 30 6.33 2.95 -13.00
N ALA A 31 6.57 4.25 -13.01
CA ALA A 31 5.84 5.19 -13.87
C ALA A 31 6.08 4.89 -15.36
N ASP A 32 7.34 4.64 -15.76
CA ASP A 32 7.70 4.27 -17.13
C ASP A 32 7.04 2.95 -17.57
N GLN A 33 6.94 1.96 -16.67
CA GLN A 33 6.26 0.69 -16.93
C GLN A 33 4.75 0.87 -17.16
N LEU A 34 4.13 1.82 -16.46
CA LEU A 34 2.68 2.02 -16.48
C LEU A 34 2.21 3.11 -17.45
N GLN A 35 3.12 3.91 -18.00
CA GLN A 35 2.79 5.09 -18.81
C GLN A 35 1.79 4.82 -19.95
N SER A 36 1.87 3.64 -20.58
CA SER A 36 1.03 3.28 -21.73
C SER A 36 -0.41 2.94 -21.34
N LEU A 37 -0.71 2.68 -20.05
CA LEU A 37 -2.07 2.34 -19.61
C LEU A 37 -3.02 3.53 -19.73
N GLN A 38 -2.55 4.75 -19.51
CA GLN A 38 -3.32 6.00 -19.61
C GLN A 38 -4.67 5.94 -18.89
N LEU A 39 -4.68 5.49 -17.64
CA LEU A 39 -5.88 5.45 -16.82
C LEU A 39 -6.28 6.87 -16.38
N SER A 40 -7.54 7.05 -16.03
CA SER A 40 -8.09 8.36 -15.68
C SER A 40 -8.02 8.70 -14.19
N ASN A 41 -7.64 7.75 -13.34
CA ASN A 41 -7.69 7.92 -11.89
C ASN A 41 -6.40 7.46 -11.20
N ILE A 42 -5.87 8.33 -10.35
CA ILE A 42 -4.79 8.03 -9.42
C ILE A 42 -5.28 8.34 -8.01
N ILE A 43 -5.12 7.40 -7.10
CA ILE A 43 -5.37 7.55 -5.65
C ILE A 43 -4.03 7.38 -4.93
N THR A 44 -3.80 8.17 -3.90
CA THR A 44 -2.61 8.06 -3.05
C THR A 44 -2.96 8.16 -1.58
N SER A 45 -2.22 7.44 -0.75
CA SER A 45 -2.17 7.68 0.68
C SER A 45 -1.73 9.13 0.97
N PRO A 46 -2.16 9.74 2.09
CA PRO A 46 -1.72 11.08 2.48
C PRO A 46 -0.22 11.15 2.84
N LEU A 47 0.46 10.01 3.05
CA LEU A 47 1.86 10.01 3.45
C LEU A 47 2.78 10.38 2.27
N SER A 48 3.77 11.25 2.57
CA SER A 48 4.68 11.87 1.59
C SER A 48 5.30 10.86 0.63
N ARG A 49 5.77 9.72 1.13
CA ARG A 49 6.38 8.66 0.32
C ARG A 49 5.44 8.08 -0.76
N CYS A 50 4.14 7.99 -0.48
CA CYS A 50 3.15 7.53 -1.47
C CYS A 50 2.86 8.62 -2.51
N GLN A 51 2.70 9.86 -2.07
CA GLN A 51 2.48 10.99 -2.96
C GLN A 51 3.68 11.18 -3.91
N GLN A 52 4.91 11.14 -3.38
CA GLN A 52 6.13 11.23 -4.18
C GLN A 52 6.31 10.04 -5.13
N THR A 53 5.83 8.84 -4.75
CA THR A 53 5.84 7.68 -5.67
C THR A 53 4.83 7.86 -6.80
N ALA A 54 3.71 8.52 -6.55
CA ALA A 54 2.68 8.79 -7.57
C ALA A 54 3.07 9.90 -8.56
N GLU A 55 3.92 10.83 -8.15
CA GLU A 55 4.22 12.08 -8.86
C GLU A 55 4.72 11.87 -10.31
N PRO A 56 5.68 10.98 -10.62
CA PRO A 56 6.12 10.76 -11.99
C PRO A 56 4.99 10.31 -12.92
N LEU A 57 4.19 9.32 -12.48
CA LEU A 57 3.07 8.79 -13.26
C LEU A 57 1.96 9.83 -13.44
N ALA A 58 1.63 10.56 -12.39
CA ALA A 58 0.65 11.63 -12.40
C ALA A 58 1.04 12.73 -13.40
N SER A 59 2.33 13.09 -13.42
CA SER A 59 2.87 14.06 -14.38
C SER A 59 2.76 13.56 -15.82
N MET A 60 3.14 12.30 -16.09
CA MET A 60 3.04 11.70 -17.43
C MET A 60 1.61 11.66 -17.96
N TRP A 61 0.63 11.38 -17.08
CA TRP A 61 -0.78 11.33 -17.46
C TRP A 61 -1.50 12.67 -17.37
N ASN A 62 -0.81 13.72 -16.91
CA ASN A 62 -1.39 15.04 -16.63
C ASN A 62 -2.61 14.96 -15.70
N LEU A 63 -2.47 14.19 -14.62
CA LEU A 63 -3.50 13.98 -13.62
C LEU A 63 -3.08 14.54 -12.25
N SER A 64 -4.07 14.90 -11.45
CA SER A 64 -3.87 15.22 -10.03
C SER A 64 -4.32 14.03 -9.18
N PRO A 65 -3.43 13.37 -8.43
CA PRO A 65 -3.80 12.26 -7.57
C PRO A 65 -4.80 12.70 -6.49
N ARG A 66 -5.84 11.90 -6.27
CA ARG A 66 -6.76 12.06 -5.14
C ARG A 66 -6.13 11.46 -3.89
N VAL A 67 -5.93 12.29 -2.87
CA VAL A 67 -5.42 11.84 -1.57
C VAL A 67 -6.57 11.23 -0.76
N CYS A 68 -6.38 9.98 -0.29
CA CYS A 68 -7.38 9.23 0.46
C CYS A 68 -6.77 8.59 1.70
N THR A 69 -7.34 8.85 2.86
CA THR A 69 -6.90 8.27 4.15
C THR A 69 -7.18 6.78 4.23
N GLU A 70 -8.16 6.28 3.50
CA GLU A 70 -8.58 4.88 3.45
C GLU A 70 -7.48 3.94 2.94
N VAL A 71 -6.51 4.46 2.20
CA VAL A 71 -5.37 3.67 1.69
C VAL A 71 -4.06 3.95 2.44
N SER A 72 -4.16 4.51 3.65
CA SER A 72 -3.01 4.72 4.55
C SER A 72 -2.46 3.40 5.09
N GLU A 73 -1.24 3.46 5.66
CA GLU A 73 -0.64 2.30 6.33
C GLU A 73 -1.39 1.95 7.62
N ILE A 74 -1.20 0.72 8.08
CA ILE A 74 -1.75 0.24 9.34
C ILE A 74 -1.56 1.28 10.46
N PRO A 75 -2.59 1.57 11.27
CA PRO A 75 -2.47 2.55 12.34
C PRO A 75 -1.42 2.14 13.36
N SER A 76 -0.72 3.14 13.89
CA SER A 76 0.24 2.91 14.96
C SER A 76 -0.46 2.41 16.23
N PRO A 77 0.10 1.42 16.93
CA PRO A 77 -0.51 0.89 18.15
C PRO A 77 -0.56 1.96 19.24
N HIS A 78 -1.66 2.00 19.97
CA HIS A 78 -1.82 2.90 21.10
C HIS A 78 -0.82 2.60 22.20
N GLY A 79 -0.19 3.65 22.74
CA GLY A 79 0.73 3.54 23.88
C GLY A 79 2.12 2.97 23.56
N VAL A 80 2.41 2.64 22.30
CA VAL A 80 3.74 2.20 21.87
C VAL A 80 4.58 3.42 21.46
N ALA A 81 5.77 3.55 22.05
CA ALA A 81 6.70 4.61 21.68
C ALA A 81 7.15 4.47 20.21
N MET A 82 7.50 5.59 19.57
CA MET A 82 7.93 5.57 18.17
C MET A 82 9.09 4.60 17.93
N SER A 83 10.08 4.58 18.82
CA SER A 83 11.24 3.67 18.76
C SER A 83 10.87 2.18 18.77
N ASP A 84 9.71 1.83 19.31
CA ASP A 84 9.30 0.45 19.49
C ASP A 84 8.32 -0.04 18.40
N ARG A 85 7.87 0.87 17.52
CA ARG A 85 6.89 0.57 16.48
C ARG A 85 7.37 -0.50 15.51
N ILE A 86 8.64 -0.48 15.12
CA ILE A 86 9.18 -1.47 14.21
C ILE A 86 9.22 -2.87 14.82
N VAL A 87 9.50 -2.95 16.14
CA VAL A 87 9.47 -4.24 16.87
C VAL A 87 8.05 -4.75 16.93
N TRP A 88 7.10 -3.87 17.27
CA TRP A 88 5.69 -4.21 17.27
C TRP A 88 5.23 -4.72 15.90
N LEU A 89 5.56 -3.99 14.83
CA LEU A 89 5.14 -4.35 13.47
C LEU A 89 5.72 -5.70 13.04
N ARG A 90 7.01 -5.95 13.30
CA ARG A 90 7.65 -7.24 12.98
C ARG A 90 7.01 -8.41 13.70
N ASN A 91 6.59 -8.23 14.94
CA ASN A 91 5.85 -9.24 15.70
C ASN A 91 4.44 -9.43 15.11
N ALA A 92 3.73 -8.35 14.83
CA ALA A 92 2.40 -8.38 14.21
C ALA A 92 2.40 -9.12 12.86
N MET A 93 3.42 -8.92 12.04
CA MET A 93 3.58 -9.56 10.72
C MET A 93 3.70 -11.09 10.77
N GLN A 94 4.00 -11.68 11.94
CA GLN A 94 4.05 -13.13 12.12
C GLN A 94 2.67 -13.73 12.46
N GLY A 95 1.68 -12.90 12.76
CA GLY A 95 0.37 -13.28 13.22
C GLY A 95 -0.76 -12.97 12.24
N THR A 96 -1.94 -12.82 12.79
CA THR A 96 -3.19 -12.59 12.06
C THR A 96 -3.82 -11.25 12.46
N TRP A 97 -4.76 -10.75 11.63
CA TRP A 97 -5.57 -9.58 11.97
C TRP A 97 -6.37 -9.81 13.24
N SER A 98 -6.91 -11.02 13.42
CA SER A 98 -7.68 -11.40 14.61
C SER A 98 -6.84 -11.35 15.89
N ASP A 99 -5.55 -11.69 15.84
CA ASP A 99 -4.63 -11.60 16.99
C ASP A 99 -4.39 -10.15 17.42
N LEU A 100 -4.44 -9.19 16.50
CA LEU A 100 -4.27 -7.77 16.79
C LEU A 100 -5.52 -7.11 17.39
N GLY A 101 -6.69 -7.73 17.20
CA GLY A 101 -7.96 -7.26 17.73
C GLY A 101 -8.83 -6.47 16.75
N GLN A 102 -10.05 -6.12 17.22
CA GLN A 102 -11.13 -5.62 16.39
C GLN A 102 -10.79 -4.32 15.64
N GLU A 103 -9.98 -3.44 16.20
CA GLU A 103 -9.55 -2.20 15.55
C GLU A 103 -8.82 -2.49 14.22
N TYR A 104 -7.91 -3.45 14.23
CA TYR A 104 -7.11 -3.82 13.05
C TYR A 104 -7.89 -4.67 12.05
N VAL A 105 -8.80 -5.53 12.54
CA VAL A 105 -9.78 -6.21 11.67
C VAL A 105 -10.63 -5.18 10.93
N SER A 106 -11.12 -4.16 11.63
CA SER A 106 -11.91 -3.08 11.02
C SER A 106 -11.10 -2.28 9.99
N TYR A 107 -9.82 -2.02 10.25
CA TYR A 107 -8.93 -1.38 9.27
C TYR A 107 -8.81 -2.21 7.99
N ARG A 108 -8.51 -3.53 8.10
CA ARG A 108 -8.44 -4.45 6.95
C ARG A 108 -9.74 -4.43 6.15
N ASP A 109 -10.87 -4.53 6.83
CA ASP A 109 -12.18 -4.60 6.18
C ASP A 109 -12.51 -3.26 5.46
N GLN A 110 -12.24 -2.13 6.10
CA GLN A 110 -12.47 -0.80 5.52
C GLN A 110 -11.64 -0.54 4.26
N ILE A 111 -10.34 -0.84 4.26
CA ILE A 111 -9.51 -0.66 3.06
C ILE A 111 -9.94 -1.63 1.94
N THR A 112 -10.30 -2.86 2.28
CA THR A 112 -10.78 -3.86 1.31
C THR A 112 -12.08 -3.39 0.67
N ASP A 113 -13.03 -2.90 1.47
CA ASP A 113 -14.30 -2.36 0.98
C ASP A 113 -14.11 -1.08 0.17
N PHE A 114 -13.17 -0.20 0.57
CA PHE A 114 -12.82 0.97 -0.22
C PHE A 114 -12.37 0.58 -1.63
N VAL A 115 -11.43 -0.37 -1.75
CA VAL A 115 -10.93 -0.83 -3.06
C VAL A 115 -12.03 -1.53 -3.86
N ARG A 116 -12.85 -2.37 -3.22
CA ARG A 116 -14.00 -3.06 -3.85
C ARG A 116 -15.02 -2.09 -4.44
N ASN A 117 -15.20 -0.92 -3.83
CA ASN A 117 -16.19 0.09 -4.27
C ASN A 117 -15.67 1.04 -5.36
N ILE A 118 -14.43 0.92 -5.80
CA ILE A 118 -13.91 1.69 -6.94
C ILE A 118 -14.57 1.19 -8.22
N GLN A 119 -15.14 2.13 -9.00
CA GLN A 119 -15.95 1.81 -10.18
C GLN A 119 -15.20 1.95 -11.51
N THR A 120 -14.00 2.50 -11.49
CA THR A 120 -13.21 2.80 -12.68
C THR A 120 -11.79 2.30 -12.50
N ASP A 121 -11.10 2.00 -13.60
CA ASP A 121 -9.71 1.61 -13.57
C ASP A 121 -8.87 2.69 -12.89
N THR A 122 -8.15 2.31 -11.86
CA THR A 122 -7.49 3.24 -10.94
C THR A 122 -6.15 2.70 -10.49
N VAL A 123 -5.12 3.55 -10.49
CA VAL A 123 -3.86 3.23 -9.82
C VAL A 123 -3.91 3.78 -8.40
N ILE A 124 -3.53 2.94 -7.42
CA ILE A 124 -3.54 3.30 -6.00
C ILE A 124 -2.13 3.15 -5.45
N PHE A 125 -1.54 4.25 -4.98
CA PHE A 125 -0.25 4.24 -4.29
C PHE A 125 -0.47 4.14 -2.79
N SER A 126 0.05 3.08 -2.19
CA SER A 126 -0.23 2.70 -0.81
C SER A 126 1.00 2.05 -0.15
N HIS A 127 0.78 1.20 0.83
CA HIS A 127 1.81 0.70 1.72
C HIS A 127 1.81 -0.83 1.78
N PHE A 128 2.85 -1.39 2.40
CA PHE A 128 3.08 -2.81 2.47
C PHE A 128 1.94 -3.56 3.18
N ILE A 129 1.59 -3.15 4.41
CA ILE A 129 0.51 -3.83 5.16
C ILE A 129 -0.86 -3.51 4.56
N ALA A 130 -1.07 -2.28 4.09
CA ALA A 130 -2.31 -1.86 3.44
C ALA A 130 -2.65 -2.72 2.21
N ILE A 131 -1.67 -3.03 1.35
CA ILE A 131 -1.89 -3.90 0.19
C ILE A 131 -2.15 -5.34 0.64
N ASN A 132 -1.39 -5.86 1.63
CA ASN A 132 -1.62 -7.19 2.19
C ASN A 132 -3.01 -7.30 2.85
N ALA A 133 -3.53 -6.23 3.46
CA ALA A 133 -4.88 -6.19 3.99
C ALA A 133 -5.93 -6.45 2.91
N VAL A 134 -5.79 -5.79 1.74
CA VAL A 134 -6.69 -6.02 0.59
C VAL A 134 -6.53 -7.43 0.03
N VAL A 135 -5.29 -7.92 -0.11
CA VAL A 135 -5.01 -9.30 -0.54
C VAL A 135 -5.71 -10.31 0.38
N GLY A 136 -5.53 -10.18 1.69
CA GLY A 136 -6.15 -11.05 2.68
C GLY A 136 -7.67 -10.97 2.66
N GLY A 137 -8.22 -9.76 2.59
CA GLY A 137 -9.67 -9.54 2.51
C GLY A 137 -10.31 -10.14 1.25
N VAL A 138 -9.58 -10.18 0.13
CA VAL A 138 -10.02 -10.81 -1.12
C VAL A 138 -9.91 -12.34 -1.08
N LEU A 139 -8.84 -12.86 -0.48
CA LEU A 139 -8.58 -14.32 -0.41
C LEU A 139 -9.29 -14.99 0.77
N GLY A 140 -9.84 -14.25 1.71
CA GLY A 140 -10.35 -14.78 2.98
C GLY A 140 -9.23 -15.30 3.88
N ASP A 141 -8.03 -14.75 3.78
CA ASP A 141 -6.85 -15.14 4.55
C ASP A 141 -6.59 -14.11 5.65
N ASP A 142 -6.59 -14.56 6.91
CA ASP A 142 -6.46 -13.68 8.08
C ASP A 142 -5.01 -13.33 8.45
N ARG A 143 -4.00 -13.84 7.73
CA ARG A 143 -2.61 -13.46 7.95
C ARG A 143 -2.37 -11.98 7.65
N LEU A 144 -1.55 -11.35 8.47
CA LEU A 144 -1.20 -9.94 8.27
C LEU A 144 -0.35 -9.74 7.01
N VAL A 145 0.54 -10.69 6.72
CA VAL A 145 1.40 -10.69 5.55
C VAL A 145 1.20 -11.97 4.76
N ILE A 146 0.82 -11.82 3.50
CA ILE A 146 0.62 -12.91 2.53
C ILE A 146 1.67 -12.82 1.43
N LEU A 147 1.99 -11.58 0.99
CA LEU A 147 2.98 -11.29 -0.03
C LEU A 147 4.11 -10.42 0.54
N SER A 148 5.37 -10.81 0.30
CA SER A 148 6.57 -10.02 0.66
C SER A 148 6.85 -8.94 -0.40
N LEU A 149 5.93 -8.04 -0.59
CA LEU A 149 5.92 -7.02 -1.63
C LEU A 149 7.16 -6.12 -1.58
N ASP A 150 7.90 -6.01 -2.68
CA ASP A 150 8.99 -5.06 -2.82
C ASP A 150 8.50 -3.60 -3.02
N ASN A 151 9.39 -2.63 -2.85
CA ASN A 151 9.09 -1.24 -3.13
C ASN A 151 8.71 -1.07 -4.62
N CYS A 152 7.73 -0.24 -4.89
CA CYS A 152 7.15 -0.01 -6.21
C CYS A 152 6.59 -1.26 -6.92
N SER A 153 6.42 -2.40 -6.21
CA SER A 153 5.75 -3.57 -6.77
C SER A 153 4.27 -3.29 -7.08
N VAL A 154 3.78 -3.88 -8.17
CA VAL A 154 2.42 -3.68 -8.68
C VAL A 154 1.57 -4.91 -8.40
N THR A 155 0.57 -4.77 -7.55
CA THR A 155 -0.46 -5.79 -7.26
C THR A 155 -1.73 -5.44 -8.01
N ILE A 156 -2.27 -6.39 -8.79
CA ILE A 156 -3.41 -6.17 -9.67
C ILE A 156 -4.63 -6.90 -9.10
N PHE A 157 -5.69 -6.15 -8.91
CA PHE A 157 -7.01 -6.66 -8.56
C PHE A 157 -7.96 -6.39 -9.73
N GLU A 158 -8.92 -7.27 -9.92
CA GLU A 158 -10.01 -7.11 -10.88
C GLU A 158 -11.34 -7.14 -10.14
N ARG A 159 -12.21 -6.20 -10.51
CA ARG A 159 -13.58 -6.16 -10.03
C ARG A 159 -14.53 -6.59 -11.15
N ASP A 160 -15.29 -7.66 -10.92
CA ASP A 160 -16.27 -8.14 -11.89
C ASP A 160 -17.55 -7.26 -11.90
N ALA A 161 -18.42 -7.54 -12.86
CA ALA A 161 -19.70 -6.82 -13.03
C ALA A 161 -20.66 -6.99 -11.83
N THR A 162 -20.46 -8.01 -11.00
CA THR A 162 -21.27 -8.25 -9.79
C THR A 162 -20.70 -7.55 -8.57
N GLY A 163 -19.51 -6.94 -8.69
CA GLY A 163 -18.84 -6.23 -7.62
C GLY A 163 -17.85 -7.07 -6.82
N ASN A 164 -17.62 -8.31 -7.20
CA ASN A 164 -16.60 -9.13 -6.54
C ASN A 164 -15.21 -8.68 -6.96
N LEU A 165 -14.34 -8.52 -5.96
CA LEU A 165 -12.93 -8.20 -6.15
C LEU A 165 -12.12 -9.49 -6.12
N SER A 166 -11.21 -9.69 -7.06
CA SER A 166 -10.29 -10.82 -7.14
C SER A 166 -8.85 -10.36 -7.31
N LEU A 167 -7.90 -11.12 -6.76
CA LEU A 167 -6.48 -10.92 -6.99
C LEU A 167 -6.08 -11.58 -8.32
N VAL A 168 -5.63 -10.76 -9.28
CA VAL A 168 -5.18 -11.23 -10.59
C VAL A 168 -3.69 -11.52 -10.59
N GLN A 169 -2.90 -10.62 -9.96
CA GLN A 169 -1.44 -10.74 -9.91
C GLN A 169 -0.93 -10.16 -8.61
N GLY A 170 -0.11 -10.93 -7.88
CA GLY A 170 0.69 -10.43 -6.77
C GLY A 170 1.81 -9.52 -7.27
N GLY A 171 2.19 -8.54 -6.47
CA GLY A 171 3.35 -7.71 -6.75
C GLY A 171 4.66 -8.51 -6.69
N HIS A 172 5.72 -7.97 -7.32
CA HIS A 172 7.05 -8.55 -7.19
C HIS A 172 7.45 -8.61 -5.70
N GLU A 173 7.97 -9.77 -5.31
CA GLU A 173 8.40 -10.03 -3.92
C GLU A 173 9.91 -9.94 -3.80
N ALA A 174 10.39 -9.43 -2.67
CA ALA A 174 11.78 -9.40 -2.27
C ALA A 174 11.89 -9.54 -0.76
N ASP A 175 13.08 -9.90 -0.26
CA ASP A 175 13.41 -9.83 1.17
C ASP A 175 13.46 -8.35 1.60
N THR A 176 12.29 -7.73 1.68
CA THR A 176 12.19 -6.32 2.03
C THR A 176 12.34 -6.14 3.53
N LEU A 177 13.46 -5.55 3.94
CA LEU A 177 13.62 -5.06 5.30
C LEU A 177 12.61 -3.92 5.55
N ILE A 178 11.60 -4.19 6.37
CA ILE A 178 10.79 -3.10 6.95
C ILE A 178 11.69 -2.38 7.95
N ARG A 179 12.03 -1.16 7.59
CA ARG A 179 12.86 -0.25 8.37
C ARG A 179 12.00 0.66 9.21
#